data_fae534fef8a0051acc32458ac0e9c2b0
#
_entry.id   fae534fef8a0051acc32458ac0e9c2b0
#
_cell.length_a   1.000
_cell.length_b   1.000
_cell.length_c   1.000
_cell.angle_alpha   90.00
_cell.angle_beta   90.00
_cell.angle_gamma   90.00
#
_symmetry.space_group_name_H-M   'P 1'
#
loop_
_entity.id
_entity.type
_entity.pdbx_description
1 polymer ?
#
loop_
_entity_poly.entity_id
_entity_poly.type
_entity_poly.pdbx_seq_one_letter_code
_entity_poly.pdbx_strand_id
1 'polypeptide(L)'
;MQTELTKKNTLIAVAMKEELSLEQAEGWNVIYTGIGKVNALISVNRALREFNPDNLINFVTAGSSRSDLKGLQEVTTFKQRDMDLRSLGLPLGVTLNDNINDICLDRPGLSCGTGDSFVTAHLEVKTDLYDMEAYALAKLCLIEKINYLCFKYISDEANENASTDWNKNVSKGGEAFQNYLESLNG
;
A
#
# COMPACT_ATOMS: atom_id res chain seq x y z
N MET A 1 -0.30 -0.69 -22.10
CA MET A 1 0.44 -1.97 -22.00
C MET A 1 0.96 -2.05 -20.57
N GLN A 2 0.67 -3.13 -19.84
CA GLN A 2 1.33 -3.36 -18.55
C GLN A 2 2.81 -3.64 -18.83
N THR A 3 3.69 -2.88 -18.20
CA THR A 3 5.13 -3.11 -18.30
C THR A 3 5.45 -4.40 -17.56
N GLU A 4 6.22 -5.30 -18.19
CA GLU A 4 6.67 -6.53 -17.55
C GLU A 4 7.45 -6.23 -16.27
N LEU A 5 7.16 -6.97 -15.21
CA LEU A 5 7.84 -6.82 -13.92
C LEU A 5 9.14 -7.61 -13.94
N THR A 6 10.25 -6.91 -13.80
CA THR A 6 11.58 -7.51 -13.69
C THR A 6 12.35 -6.92 -12.52
N LYS A 7 13.33 -7.66 -11.99
CA LYS A 7 14.22 -7.17 -10.93
C LYS A 7 14.94 -5.87 -11.28
N LYS A 8 15.11 -5.59 -12.57
CA LYS A 8 15.87 -4.45 -13.08
C LYS A 8 15.05 -3.16 -13.14
N ASN A 9 13.74 -3.28 -13.47
CA ASN A 9 12.86 -2.14 -13.71
C ASN A 9 11.81 -1.93 -12.62
N THR A 10 11.87 -2.70 -11.53
CA THR A 10 10.88 -2.68 -10.47
C THR A 10 11.52 -2.30 -9.12
N LEU A 11 10.92 -1.32 -8.45
CA LEU A 11 11.21 -0.95 -7.08
C LEU A 11 10.12 -1.51 -6.17
N ILE A 12 10.49 -2.10 -5.04
CA ILE A 12 9.56 -2.58 -4.01
C ILE A 12 9.64 -1.66 -2.80
N ALA A 13 8.53 -1.05 -2.42
CA ALA A 13 8.40 -0.19 -1.24
C ALA A 13 7.66 -0.95 -0.13
N VAL A 14 8.31 -1.10 1.01
CA VAL A 14 7.83 -1.78 2.21
C VAL A 14 7.95 -0.83 3.39
N ALA A 15 7.00 -0.81 4.32
CA ALA A 15 7.10 0.10 5.46
C ALA A 15 8.24 -0.31 6.41
N MET A 16 8.36 -1.60 6.72
CA MET A 16 9.30 -2.11 7.72
C MET A 16 9.95 -3.43 7.30
N LYS A 17 11.11 -3.71 7.89
CA LYS A 17 11.88 -4.96 7.66
C LYS A 17 11.14 -6.21 8.15
N GLU A 18 10.29 -6.04 9.15
CA GLU A 18 9.47 -7.09 9.74
C GLU A 18 8.40 -7.62 8.78
N GLU A 19 8.02 -6.83 7.77
CA GLU A 19 7.03 -7.21 6.76
C GLU A 19 7.65 -7.98 5.60
N LEU A 20 8.87 -7.64 5.20
CA LEU A 20 9.61 -8.31 4.13
C LEU A 20 11.13 -8.16 4.38
N SER A 21 11.83 -9.26 4.57
CA SER A 21 13.29 -9.26 4.68
C SER A 21 13.97 -9.17 3.30
N LEU A 22 15.22 -8.72 3.26
CA LEU A 22 15.99 -8.71 2.01
C LEU A 22 16.27 -10.12 1.47
N GLU A 23 16.30 -11.15 2.33
CA GLU A 23 16.43 -12.55 1.90
C GLU A 23 15.19 -13.03 1.14
N GLN A 24 13.98 -12.66 1.62
CA GLN A 24 12.72 -13.00 0.95
C GLN A 24 12.54 -12.29 -0.39
N ALA A 25 13.20 -11.17 -0.60
CA ALA A 25 13.16 -10.40 -1.85
C ALA A 25 14.54 -10.40 -2.56
N GLU A 26 15.26 -11.51 -2.52
CA GLU A 26 16.61 -11.60 -3.06
C GLU A 26 16.69 -11.20 -4.55
N GLY A 27 17.58 -10.26 -4.80
CA GLY A 27 17.83 -9.71 -6.14
C GLY A 27 16.83 -8.64 -6.60
N TRP A 28 15.78 -8.32 -5.84
CA TRP A 28 14.89 -7.19 -6.11
C TRP A 28 15.41 -5.91 -5.44
N ASN A 29 15.05 -4.74 -6.03
CA ASN A 29 15.35 -3.46 -5.41
C ASN A 29 14.28 -3.15 -4.35
N VAL A 30 14.65 -3.27 -3.08
CA VAL A 30 13.74 -3.03 -1.94
C VAL A 30 14.16 -1.78 -1.19
N ILE A 31 13.19 -0.95 -0.83
CA ILE A 31 13.37 0.17 0.11
C ILE A 31 12.42 0.06 1.29
N TYR A 32 12.91 0.39 2.47
CA TYR A 32 12.10 0.53 3.68
C TYR A 32 11.75 1.99 3.88
N THR A 33 10.45 2.29 3.76
CA THR A 33 9.97 3.67 3.73
C THR A 33 9.80 4.29 5.11
N GLY A 34 9.59 3.45 6.13
CA GLY A 34 8.96 3.85 7.39
C GLY A 34 7.44 3.92 7.25
N ILE A 35 6.76 3.97 8.38
CA ILE A 35 5.29 3.99 8.48
C ILE A 35 4.77 5.39 8.14
N GLY A 36 3.62 5.45 7.47
CA GLY A 36 2.84 6.66 7.23
C GLY A 36 3.10 7.34 5.89
N LYS A 37 2.10 8.11 5.45
CA LYS A 37 2.06 8.77 4.12
C LYS A 37 3.29 9.61 3.82
N VAL A 38 3.73 10.41 4.79
CA VAL A 38 4.86 11.35 4.59
C VAL A 38 6.17 10.60 4.42
N ASN A 39 6.44 9.62 5.28
CA ASN A 39 7.66 8.81 5.20
C ASN A 39 7.72 8.02 3.89
N ALA A 40 6.61 7.39 3.52
CA ALA A 40 6.49 6.65 2.28
C ALA A 40 6.76 7.54 1.07
N LEU A 41 6.11 8.71 1.00
CA LEU A 41 6.26 9.64 -0.11
C LEU A 41 7.70 10.13 -0.26
N ILE A 42 8.35 10.57 0.83
CA ILE A 42 9.73 11.08 0.81
C ILE A 42 10.71 10.00 0.35
N SER A 43 10.59 8.80 0.94
CA SER A 43 11.49 7.69 0.65
C SER A 43 11.37 7.20 -0.79
N VAL A 44 10.13 6.99 -1.27
CA VAL A 44 9.89 6.54 -2.65
C VAL A 44 10.27 7.63 -3.66
N ASN A 45 9.90 8.89 -3.45
CA ASN A 45 10.25 9.97 -4.37
C ASN A 45 11.78 10.14 -4.53
N ARG A 46 12.56 9.89 -3.46
CA ARG A 46 14.03 9.85 -3.55
C ARG A 46 14.48 8.65 -4.38
N ALA A 47 13.97 7.46 -4.07
CA ALA A 47 14.34 6.24 -4.75
C ALA A 47 13.97 6.23 -6.24
N LEU A 48 12.84 6.83 -6.64
CA LEU A 48 12.48 6.98 -8.05
C LEU A 48 13.54 7.74 -8.84
N ARG A 49 14.17 8.76 -8.24
CA ARG A 49 15.24 9.53 -8.88
C ARG A 49 16.56 8.78 -8.97
N GLU A 50 16.82 7.87 -8.02
CA GLU A 50 18.07 7.09 -7.95
C GLU A 50 17.99 5.86 -8.87
N PHE A 51 16.87 5.13 -8.87
CA PHE A 51 16.70 3.86 -9.57
C PHE A 51 16.04 4.01 -10.94
N ASN A 52 15.27 5.09 -11.16
CA ASN A 52 14.48 5.33 -12.38
C ASN A 52 13.69 4.09 -12.83
N PRO A 53 12.85 3.49 -11.94
CA PRO A 53 12.12 2.26 -12.25
C PRO A 53 10.91 2.54 -13.12
N ASP A 54 10.50 1.55 -13.93
CA ASP A 54 9.23 1.60 -14.66
C ASP A 54 8.04 1.23 -13.76
N ASN A 55 8.30 0.42 -12.72
CA ASN A 55 7.30 -0.15 -11.84
C ASN A 55 7.62 0.13 -10.37
N LEU A 56 6.58 0.47 -9.61
CA LEU A 56 6.60 0.47 -8.14
C LEU A 56 5.63 -0.58 -7.62
N ILE A 57 6.12 -1.49 -6.79
CA ILE A 57 5.27 -2.39 -5.99
C ILE A 57 5.27 -1.88 -4.56
N ASN A 58 4.10 -1.57 -4.00
CA ASN A 58 3.94 -1.37 -2.57
C ASN A 58 3.46 -2.67 -1.93
N PHE A 59 4.25 -3.20 -1.01
CA PHE A 59 3.89 -4.35 -0.20
C PHE A 59 3.99 -3.98 1.28
N VAL A 60 2.88 -4.10 2.00
CA VAL A 60 2.80 -3.93 3.47
C VAL A 60 1.64 -4.76 4.02
N THR A 61 1.57 -4.89 5.34
CA THR A 61 0.40 -5.41 6.03
C THR A 61 -0.76 -4.42 6.00
N ALA A 62 -1.98 -4.91 6.16
CA ALA A 62 -3.19 -4.09 6.26
C ALA A 62 -4.25 -4.74 7.14
N GLY A 63 -5.03 -3.92 7.83
CA GLY A 63 -6.26 -4.35 8.48
C GLY A 63 -7.40 -4.50 7.47
N SER A 64 -8.30 -5.46 7.70
CA SER A 64 -9.47 -5.68 6.84
C SER A 64 -10.77 -5.32 7.54
N SER A 65 -11.68 -4.64 6.82
CA SER A 65 -13.08 -4.47 7.28
C SER A 65 -13.94 -5.70 6.98
N ARG A 66 -13.38 -6.70 6.31
CA ARG A 66 -14.05 -7.90 5.82
C ARG A 66 -13.40 -9.16 6.39
N SER A 67 -14.14 -9.95 7.14
CA SER A 67 -13.66 -11.19 7.77
C SER A 67 -13.40 -12.35 6.78
N ASP A 68 -13.95 -12.24 5.56
CA ASP A 68 -13.73 -13.22 4.49
C ASP A 68 -12.39 -13.04 3.76
N LEU A 69 -11.73 -11.88 3.89
CA LEU A 69 -10.43 -11.63 3.27
C LEU A 69 -9.28 -12.16 4.13
N LYS A 70 -8.37 -12.90 3.50
CA LYS A 70 -7.20 -13.49 4.14
C LYS A 70 -6.00 -13.49 3.18
N GLY A 71 -4.79 -13.58 3.74
CA GLY A 71 -3.56 -13.72 2.97
C GLY A 71 -3.20 -12.49 2.14
N LEU A 72 -2.50 -12.71 1.03
CA LEU A 72 -2.05 -11.65 0.13
C LEU A 72 -3.19 -11.22 -0.80
N GLN A 73 -3.45 -9.93 -0.86
CA GLN A 73 -4.52 -9.32 -1.65
C GLN A 73 -3.98 -8.20 -2.55
N GLU A 74 -4.46 -8.09 -3.78
CA GLU A 74 -4.18 -6.96 -4.65
C GLU A 74 -5.19 -5.83 -4.41
N VAL A 75 -4.68 -4.60 -4.32
CA VAL A 75 -5.46 -3.38 -4.17
C VAL A 75 -5.36 -2.55 -5.44
N THR A 76 -6.51 -2.08 -5.93
CA THR A 76 -6.59 -1.30 -7.18
C THR A 76 -7.35 0.02 -7.03
N THR A 77 -7.99 0.23 -5.88
CA THR A 77 -8.69 1.49 -5.57
C THR A 77 -8.17 2.06 -4.25
N PHE A 78 -7.74 3.32 -4.28
CA PHE A 78 -7.10 3.99 -3.16
C PHE A 78 -7.87 5.24 -2.76
N LYS A 79 -8.14 5.39 -1.45
CA LYS A 79 -8.82 6.53 -0.85
C LYS A 79 -8.00 7.10 0.30
N GLN A 80 -7.96 8.43 0.40
CA GLN A 80 -7.39 9.08 1.59
C GLN A 80 -8.48 9.19 2.66
N ARG A 81 -8.41 8.38 3.73
CA ARG A 81 -9.51 8.28 4.71
C ARG A 81 -9.50 9.33 5.82
N ASP A 82 -8.39 10.03 6.01
CA ASP A 82 -8.15 10.94 7.13
C ASP A 82 -8.03 12.42 6.75
N MET A 83 -8.24 12.77 5.46
CA MET A 83 -8.33 14.16 5.04
C MET A 83 -9.72 14.70 5.37
N ASP A 84 -9.82 15.51 6.40
CA ASP A 84 -11.09 16.07 6.86
C ASP A 84 -11.17 17.59 6.69
N LEU A 85 -11.85 18.00 5.64
CA LEU A 85 -12.15 19.40 5.33
C LEU A 85 -13.66 19.67 5.34
N ARG A 86 -14.45 18.91 6.12
CA ARG A 86 -15.90 19.08 6.23
C ARG A 86 -16.29 20.43 6.77
N SER A 87 -15.45 21.05 7.61
CA SER A 87 -15.62 22.44 8.05
C SER A 87 -15.59 23.46 6.91
N LEU A 88 -15.02 23.10 5.76
CA LEU A 88 -15.02 23.90 4.53
C LEU A 88 -16.07 23.43 3.52
N GLY A 89 -16.97 22.52 3.92
CA GLY A 89 -18.05 22.00 3.08
C GLY A 89 -17.61 20.88 2.11
N LEU A 90 -16.44 20.28 2.27
CA LEU A 90 -15.96 19.19 1.44
C LEU A 90 -16.28 17.81 2.08
N PRO A 91 -16.50 16.77 1.28
CA PRO A 91 -16.61 15.41 1.80
C PRO A 91 -15.31 14.95 2.48
N LEU A 92 -15.43 14.01 3.42
CA LEU A 92 -14.29 13.33 4.02
C LEU A 92 -13.48 12.61 2.93
N GLY A 93 -12.14 12.73 2.99
CA GLY A 93 -11.22 12.16 1.99
C GLY A 93 -10.91 13.09 0.82
N VAL A 94 -11.61 14.22 0.68
CA VAL A 94 -11.44 15.15 -0.43
C VAL A 94 -10.50 16.31 -0.04
N THR A 95 -9.52 16.59 -0.91
CA THR A 95 -8.58 17.71 -0.73
C THR A 95 -9.02 18.92 -1.56
N LEU A 96 -9.03 20.09 -0.97
CA LEU A 96 -9.40 21.34 -1.64
C LEU A 96 -8.41 21.63 -2.80
N ASN A 97 -8.96 22.04 -3.94
CA ASN A 97 -8.19 22.35 -5.16
C ASN A 97 -7.31 21.21 -5.69
N ASP A 98 -7.65 19.97 -5.33
CA ASP A 98 -7.01 18.78 -5.85
C ASP A 98 -8.03 17.99 -6.68
N ASN A 99 -7.67 17.68 -7.92
CA ASN A 99 -8.55 16.91 -8.81
C ASN A 99 -8.39 15.39 -8.63
N ILE A 100 -7.44 14.95 -7.77
CA ILE A 100 -7.16 13.54 -7.49
C ILE A 100 -7.71 13.20 -6.11
N ASN A 101 -8.90 12.64 -6.05
CA ASN A 101 -9.54 12.20 -4.82
C ASN A 101 -9.40 10.67 -4.66
N ASP A 102 -10.26 9.91 -5.33
CA ASP A 102 -10.10 8.46 -5.40
C ASP A 102 -9.20 8.09 -6.59
N ILE A 103 -8.27 7.19 -6.39
CA ILE A 103 -7.39 6.68 -7.44
C ILE A 103 -7.79 5.25 -7.74
N CYS A 104 -8.23 5.00 -8.99
CA CYS A 104 -8.62 3.67 -9.45
C CYS A 104 -7.68 3.24 -10.58
N LEU A 105 -7.08 2.08 -10.45
CA LEU A 105 -6.36 1.44 -11.55
C LEU A 105 -7.37 0.75 -12.48
N ASP A 106 -7.07 0.72 -13.79
CA ASP A 106 -7.99 0.19 -14.81
C ASP A 106 -8.06 -1.35 -14.78
N ARG A 107 -8.27 -1.93 -13.60
CA ARG A 107 -8.46 -3.37 -13.40
C ARG A 107 -9.23 -3.66 -12.11
N PRO A 108 -9.94 -4.82 -12.04
CA PRO A 108 -10.65 -5.23 -10.83
C PRO A 108 -9.69 -5.47 -9.65
N GLY A 109 -10.14 -5.20 -8.44
CA GLY A 109 -9.40 -5.45 -7.21
C GLY A 109 -10.09 -4.81 -6.00
N LEU A 110 -9.43 -4.90 -4.84
CA LEU A 110 -9.94 -4.37 -3.59
C LEU A 110 -9.68 -2.87 -3.45
N SER A 111 -10.43 -2.26 -2.54
CA SER A 111 -10.25 -0.87 -2.12
C SER A 111 -9.44 -0.77 -0.82
N CYS A 112 -8.57 0.24 -0.71
CA CYS A 112 -7.80 0.54 0.49
C CYS A 112 -7.97 2.00 0.92
N GLY A 113 -8.28 2.20 2.20
CA GLY A 113 -8.34 3.51 2.85
C GLY A 113 -7.06 3.81 3.60
N THR A 114 -6.28 4.77 3.10
CA THR A 114 -4.99 5.17 3.69
C THR A 114 -5.15 6.34 4.66
N GLY A 115 -4.49 6.26 5.81
CA GLY A 115 -4.42 7.37 6.79
C GLY A 115 -3.36 7.13 7.86
N ASP A 116 -2.87 8.21 8.48
CA ASP A 116 -1.77 8.18 9.45
C ASP A 116 -2.23 7.83 10.88
N SER A 117 -3.14 6.87 10.99
CA SER A 117 -3.57 6.30 12.27
C SER A 117 -3.83 4.80 12.12
N PHE A 118 -3.45 4.03 13.12
CA PHE A 118 -3.77 2.60 13.19
C PHE A 118 -5.27 2.41 13.44
N VAL A 119 -5.92 1.52 12.66
CA VAL A 119 -7.38 1.36 12.71
C VAL A 119 -7.75 0.31 13.76
N THR A 120 -8.49 0.74 14.78
CA THR A 120 -8.99 -0.12 15.88
C THR A 120 -10.51 -0.07 16.03
N ALA A 121 -11.19 0.68 15.15
CA ALA A 121 -12.65 0.86 15.19
C ALA A 121 -13.19 1.16 13.78
N HIS A 122 -14.51 1.11 13.63
CA HIS A 122 -15.17 1.46 12.39
C HIS A 122 -14.86 2.88 11.92
N LEU A 123 -14.56 3.02 10.63
CA LEU A 123 -14.31 4.30 9.96
C LEU A 123 -15.49 4.72 9.09
N GLU A 124 -15.64 6.04 8.90
CA GLU A 124 -16.66 6.62 8.01
C GLU A 124 -16.34 6.33 6.53
N VAL A 125 -15.06 6.47 6.12
CA VAL A 125 -14.61 6.08 4.78
C VAL A 125 -14.49 4.56 4.73
N LYS A 126 -15.47 3.93 4.09
CA LYS A 126 -15.53 2.47 3.96
C LYS A 126 -14.71 2.01 2.77
N THR A 127 -13.78 1.11 3.05
CA THR A 127 -12.96 0.39 2.07
C THR A 127 -12.81 -1.07 2.53
N ASP A 128 -12.37 -1.95 1.66
CA ASP A 128 -12.13 -3.35 2.03
C ASP A 128 -10.97 -3.48 3.01
N LEU A 129 -9.92 -2.68 2.80
CA LEU A 129 -8.67 -2.69 3.58
C LEU A 129 -8.32 -1.31 4.11
N TYR A 130 -7.46 -1.27 5.14
CA TYR A 130 -6.91 -0.06 5.73
C TYR A 130 -5.40 -0.18 5.91
N ASP A 131 -4.68 0.85 5.46
CA ASP A 131 -3.23 0.98 5.60
C ASP A 131 -2.81 2.42 5.95
N MET A 132 -1.49 2.69 5.87
CA MET A 132 -0.93 3.99 6.18
C MET A 132 -0.09 4.61 5.04
N GLU A 133 0.06 3.97 3.86
CA GLU A 133 0.97 4.40 2.78
C GLU A 133 0.36 4.46 1.38
N ALA A 134 -0.52 3.51 1.04
CA ALA A 134 -0.87 3.18 -0.34
C ALA A 134 -1.40 4.35 -1.17
N TYR A 135 -2.28 5.18 -0.61
CA TYR A 135 -2.81 6.35 -1.34
C TYR A 135 -1.72 7.33 -1.74
N ALA A 136 -0.77 7.62 -0.82
CA ALA A 136 0.32 8.55 -1.10
C ALA A 136 1.20 8.04 -2.24
N LEU A 137 1.51 6.74 -2.25
CA LEU A 137 2.31 6.10 -3.29
C LEU A 137 1.55 5.98 -4.61
N ALA A 138 0.27 5.62 -4.59
CA ALA A 138 -0.58 5.61 -5.78
C ALA A 138 -0.64 7.00 -6.45
N LYS A 139 -0.80 8.06 -5.64
CA LYS A 139 -0.82 9.44 -6.12
C LYS A 139 0.52 9.86 -6.72
N LEU A 140 1.62 9.53 -6.07
CA LEU A 140 2.96 9.79 -6.61
C LEU A 140 3.15 9.10 -7.97
N CYS A 141 2.84 7.80 -8.06
CA CYS A 141 2.99 7.03 -9.28
C CYS A 141 2.11 7.55 -10.43
N LEU A 142 0.88 7.99 -10.12
CA LEU A 142 0.00 8.62 -11.09
C LEU A 142 0.60 9.91 -11.68
N ILE A 143 1.19 10.76 -10.82
CA ILE A 143 1.83 12.01 -11.23
C ILE A 143 3.11 11.76 -12.03
N GLU A 144 3.95 10.85 -11.56
CA GLU A 144 5.25 10.50 -12.16
C GLU A 144 5.11 9.51 -13.34
N LYS A 145 3.89 9.02 -13.63
CA LYS A 145 3.59 8.04 -14.70
C LYS A 145 4.35 6.71 -14.53
N ILE A 146 4.52 6.28 -13.29
CA ILE A 146 5.10 4.99 -12.92
C ILE A 146 3.98 3.95 -12.83
N ASN A 147 4.18 2.76 -13.36
CA ASN A 147 3.22 1.66 -13.19
C ASN A 147 3.17 1.23 -11.71
N TYR A 148 1.97 1.25 -11.12
CA TYR A 148 1.77 0.99 -9.71
C TYR A 148 1.05 -0.32 -9.46
N LEU A 149 1.63 -1.15 -8.58
CA LEU A 149 1.01 -2.36 -8.05
C LEU A 149 1.00 -2.26 -6.53
N CYS A 150 -0.07 -2.71 -5.91
CA CYS A 150 -0.20 -2.66 -4.47
C CYS A 150 -0.72 -3.99 -3.94
N PHE A 151 0.08 -4.61 -3.09
CA PHE A 151 -0.25 -5.86 -2.41
C PHE A 151 -0.31 -5.63 -0.91
N LYS A 152 -1.34 -6.19 -0.28
CA LYS A 152 -1.55 -6.12 1.15
C LYS A 152 -1.69 -7.51 1.71
N TYR A 153 -0.94 -7.80 2.78
CA TYR A 153 -1.17 -9.00 3.57
C TYR A 153 -2.12 -8.68 4.71
N ILE A 154 -3.20 -9.43 4.82
CA ILE A 154 -4.20 -9.20 5.86
C ILE A 154 -3.64 -9.65 7.21
N SER A 155 -3.29 -8.70 8.06
CA SER A 155 -2.70 -8.94 9.38
C SER A 155 -3.73 -9.00 10.51
N ASP A 156 -4.84 -8.26 10.37
CA ASP A 156 -5.83 -8.06 11.40
C ASP A 156 -7.21 -7.69 10.82
N GLU A 157 -8.23 -7.66 11.67
CA GLU A 157 -9.61 -7.33 11.28
C GLU A 157 -9.99 -5.86 11.56
N ALA A 158 -9.02 -4.96 11.66
CA ALA A 158 -9.22 -3.53 11.91
C ALA A 158 -10.20 -3.24 13.07
N ASN A 159 -10.11 -4.03 14.14
CA ASN A 159 -10.93 -3.94 15.33
C ASN A 159 -10.08 -3.68 16.60
N GLU A 160 -10.67 -3.75 17.76
CA GLU A 160 -9.99 -3.54 19.06
C GLU A 160 -8.80 -4.47 19.32
N ASN A 161 -8.75 -5.63 18.69
CA ASN A 161 -7.65 -6.60 18.80
C ASN A 161 -6.55 -6.41 17.75
N ALA A 162 -6.73 -5.48 16.82
CA ALA A 162 -5.88 -5.31 15.64
C ALA A 162 -4.38 -5.23 15.96
N SER A 163 -3.98 -4.48 17.01
CA SER A 163 -2.56 -4.37 17.38
C SER A 163 -1.94 -5.68 17.83
N THR A 164 -2.71 -6.51 18.55
CA THR A 164 -2.26 -7.84 19.02
C THR A 164 -2.14 -8.80 17.85
N ASP A 165 -3.10 -8.78 16.92
CA ASP A 165 -3.14 -9.66 15.77
C ASP A 165 -2.07 -9.26 14.75
N TRP A 166 -1.86 -7.96 14.52
CA TRP A 166 -0.76 -7.44 13.71
C TRP A 166 0.61 -7.96 14.20
N ASN A 167 0.90 -7.82 15.51
CA ASN A 167 2.17 -8.30 16.09
C ASN A 167 2.42 -9.81 15.86
N LYS A 168 1.36 -10.64 15.80
CA LYS A 168 1.47 -12.07 15.54
C LYS A 168 1.63 -12.42 14.07
N ASN A 169 1.17 -11.56 13.17
CA ASN A 169 1.00 -11.88 11.76
C ASN A 169 1.93 -11.08 10.84
N VAL A 170 2.57 -10.00 11.31
CA VAL A 170 3.38 -9.10 10.49
C VAL A 170 4.42 -9.83 9.63
N SER A 171 5.11 -10.82 10.18
CA SER A 171 6.16 -11.58 9.45
C SER A 171 5.62 -12.62 8.45
N LYS A 172 4.37 -13.06 8.60
CA LYS A 172 3.79 -14.08 7.71
C LYS A 172 3.53 -13.57 6.29
N GLY A 173 3.35 -12.26 6.15
CA GLY A 173 3.14 -11.60 4.86
C GLY A 173 4.34 -11.73 3.94
N GLY A 174 5.55 -11.68 4.49
CA GLY A 174 6.79 -11.77 3.73
C GLY A 174 6.91 -13.07 2.93
N GLU A 175 6.56 -14.20 3.53
CA GLU A 175 6.57 -15.52 2.85
C GLU A 175 5.54 -15.56 1.70
N ALA A 176 4.32 -15.07 1.94
CA ALA A 176 3.30 -15.01 0.91
C ALA A 176 3.71 -14.12 -0.27
N PHE A 177 4.37 -12.99 0.01
CA PHE A 177 4.85 -12.08 -1.02
C PHE A 177 6.09 -12.62 -1.75
N GLN A 178 6.98 -13.31 -1.06
CA GLN A 178 8.10 -14.02 -1.69
C GLN A 178 7.61 -15.03 -2.74
N ASN A 179 6.62 -15.85 -2.40
CA ASN A 179 6.01 -16.79 -3.35
C ASN A 179 5.43 -16.08 -4.59
N TYR A 180 4.83 -14.91 -4.40
CA TYR A 180 4.38 -14.07 -5.52
C TYR A 180 5.56 -13.61 -6.38
N LEU A 181 6.65 -13.09 -5.79
CA LEU A 181 7.83 -12.64 -6.53
C LEU A 181 8.51 -13.79 -7.30
N GLU A 182 8.54 -15.00 -6.74
CA GLU A 182 9.07 -16.19 -7.40
C GLU A 182 8.23 -16.57 -8.63
N SER A 183 6.91 -16.40 -8.55
CA SER A 183 6.01 -16.68 -9.69
C SER A 183 6.21 -15.75 -10.89
N LEU A 184 6.82 -14.58 -10.69
CA LEU A 184 7.15 -13.64 -11.77
C LEU A 184 8.40 -14.03 -12.56
N ASN A 185 9.22 -14.97 -12.03
CA ASN A 185 10.48 -15.39 -12.63
C ASN A 185 10.36 -16.75 -13.38
N GLY A 186 9.18 -17.33 -13.44
CA GLY A 186 8.86 -18.56 -14.16
C GLY A 186 8.22 -18.27 -15.47
#